data_b46c3d52eebe2a3d79a23a95bf5c2206
#
_entry.id   b46c3d52eebe2a3d79a23a95bf5c2206
#
_cell.length_a   1.000
_cell.length_b   1.000
_cell.length_c   1.000
_cell.angle_alpha   90.00
_cell.angle_beta   90.00
_cell.angle_gamma   90.00
#
_symmetry.space_group_name_H-M   'P 1'
#
loop_
_entity.id
_entity.type
_entity.pdbx_description
1 polymer ?
#
loop_
_entity_poly.entity_id
_entity_poly.type
_entity_poly.pdbx_seq_one_letter_code
_entity_poly.pdbx_strand_id
1 'polypeptide(L)'
;MSISADILSYNAEELTSMMVGLREPAYKSKQLFTWLHKRRVVDFGEMTNLSMELRQRLSDCFAIKRAVPISIQTSADKTKKFLYALDDGNCVETVAMTYNHGISVCVSSQVGCRMGCAFCASTQNGIVRNLTPSEILTQVYETERQIGQRIDSVVLMGIGEPLDNFENVMRFCELITDSDGYDMSNRSISLSTCGIVPMIDELAKRR
;
A
#
# COMPACT_ATOMS: atom_id res chain seq x y z
N MET A 1 -9.77 15.08 17.55
CA MET A 1 -9.01 13.82 17.67
C MET A 1 -7.73 14.00 16.86
N SER A 2 -6.56 13.86 17.46
CA SER A 2 -5.29 13.89 16.72
C SER A 2 -5.30 12.70 15.74
N ILE A 3 -5.14 12.97 14.45
CA ILE A 3 -5.00 11.91 13.44
C ILE A 3 -3.64 11.29 13.72
N SER A 4 -3.61 10.06 14.25
CA SER A 4 -2.36 9.31 14.43
C SER A 4 -1.71 9.09 13.07
N ALA A 5 -0.40 9.31 12.95
CA ALA A 5 0.33 9.07 11.73
C ALA A 5 0.26 7.57 11.37
N ASP A 6 0.08 7.26 10.09
CA ASP A 6 0.04 5.88 9.62
C ASP A 6 1.46 5.33 9.48
N ILE A 7 1.80 4.38 10.33
CA ILE A 7 3.14 3.81 10.42
C ILE A 7 3.53 2.95 9.19
N LEU A 8 2.56 2.44 8.44
CA LEU A 8 2.83 1.60 7.26
C LEU A 8 3.46 2.36 6.09
N SER A 9 3.47 3.71 6.13
CA SER A 9 4.13 4.52 5.11
C SER A 9 5.62 4.76 5.36
N TYR A 10 6.14 4.38 6.55
CA TYR A 10 7.52 4.61 6.95
C TYR A 10 8.45 3.53 6.42
N ASN A 11 9.57 3.95 5.82
CA ASN A 11 10.62 3.01 5.42
C ASN A 11 11.54 2.63 6.60
N ALA A 12 12.50 1.74 6.33
CA ALA A 12 13.41 1.22 7.35
C ALA A 12 14.28 2.32 8.01
N GLU A 13 14.70 3.34 7.25
CA GLU A 13 15.50 4.47 7.75
C GLU A 13 14.67 5.39 8.65
N GLU A 14 13.46 5.71 8.24
CA GLU A 14 12.52 6.52 9.00
C GLU A 14 12.11 5.83 10.32
N LEU A 15 11.85 4.51 10.26
CA LEU A 15 11.60 3.72 11.48
C LEU A 15 12.84 3.69 12.39
N THR A 16 14.06 3.64 11.83
CA THR A 16 15.27 3.70 12.62
C THR A 16 15.42 5.05 13.32
N SER A 17 15.22 6.13 12.61
CA SER A 17 15.23 7.49 13.16
C SER A 17 14.18 7.67 14.25
N MET A 18 12.98 7.12 14.03
CA MET A 18 11.90 7.12 15.02
C MET A 18 12.29 6.34 16.30
N MET A 19 12.87 5.14 16.17
CA MET A 19 13.30 4.35 17.32
C MET A 19 14.35 5.07 18.16
N VAL A 20 15.35 5.69 17.51
CA VAL A 20 16.33 6.54 18.19
C VAL A 20 15.66 7.71 18.91
N GLY A 21 14.72 8.37 18.29
CA GLY A 21 13.92 9.44 18.93
C GLY A 21 13.13 8.97 20.16
N LEU A 22 12.67 7.72 20.12
CA LEU A 22 12.03 7.04 21.26
C LEU A 22 13.01 6.53 22.31
N ARG A 23 14.32 6.76 22.17
CA ARG A 23 15.40 6.21 23.00
C ARG A 23 15.44 4.68 23.02
N GLU A 24 15.05 4.07 21.92
CA GLU A 24 15.10 2.62 21.74
C GLU A 24 16.28 2.21 20.86
N PRO A 25 16.86 1.03 21.05
CA PRO A 25 17.93 0.53 20.17
C PRO A 25 17.52 0.47 18.71
N ALA A 26 18.40 0.92 17.81
CA ALA A 26 18.14 0.98 16.36
C ALA A 26 17.71 -0.37 15.76
N TYR A 27 18.22 -1.50 16.25
CA TYR A 27 17.85 -2.83 15.73
C TYR A 27 16.35 -3.17 15.88
N LYS A 28 15.64 -2.49 16.80
CA LYS A 28 14.19 -2.67 16.99
C LYS A 28 13.39 -2.16 15.80
N SER A 29 13.95 -1.23 15.00
CA SER A 29 13.32 -0.76 13.76
C SER A 29 13.13 -1.89 12.76
N LYS A 30 14.15 -2.77 12.61
CA LYS A 30 14.06 -3.95 11.75
C LYS A 30 13.00 -4.95 12.27
N GLN A 31 12.89 -5.13 13.57
CA GLN A 31 11.84 -5.96 14.15
C GLN A 31 10.45 -5.39 13.86
N LEU A 32 10.28 -4.08 14.07
CA LEU A 32 9.03 -3.38 13.80
C LEU A 32 8.67 -3.47 12.30
N PHE A 33 9.62 -3.18 11.39
CA PHE A 33 9.43 -3.28 9.95
C PHE A 33 8.97 -4.69 9.53
N THR A 34 9.62 -5.72 10.07
CA THR A 34 9.23 -7.12 9.81
C THR A 34 7.80 -7.42 10.30
N TRP A 35 7.39 -6.88 11.44
CA TRP A 35 6.01 -7.04 11.91
C TRP A 35 5.01 -6.36 10.98
N LEU A 36 5.30 -5.14 10.56
CA LEU A 36 4.42 -4.33 9.71
C LEU A 36 4.30 -4.91 8.29
N HIS A 37 5.42 -5.23 7.63
CA HIS A 37 5.45 -5.51 6.20
C HIS A 37 5.62 -6.99 5.83
N LYS A 38 6.21 -7.80 6.69
CA LYS A 38 6.35 -9.25 6.44
C LYS A 38 5.26 -10.05 7.11
N ARG A 39 4.98 -9.79 8.40
CA ARG A 39 3.91 -10.45 9.14
C ARG A 39 2.55 -9.79 8.93
N ARG A 40 2.55 -8.52 8.55
CA ARG A 40 1.36 -7.72 8.21
C ARG A 40 0.32 -7.74 9.33
N VAL A 41 0.80 -7.53 10.56
CA VAL A 41 -0.04 -7.45 11.75
C VAL A 41 -1.00 -6.25 11.66
N VAL A 42 -2.08 -6.33 12.37
CA VAL A 42 -3.11 -5.29 12.40
C VAL A 42 -3.17 -4.53 13.72
N ASP A 43 -2.42 -5.02 14.71
CA ASP A 43 -2.36 -4.42 16.04
C ASP A 43 -0.94 -4.50 16.61
N PHE A 44 -0.49 -3.44 17.31
CA PHE A 44 0.83 -3.43 17.96
C PHE A 44 0.96 -4.51 19.06
N GLY A 45 -0.16 -4.94 19.65
CA GLY A 45 -0.22 -6.02 20.62
C GLY A 45 0.31 -7.35 20.12
N GLU A 46 0.24 -7.60 18.81
CA GLU A 46 0.75 -8.83 18.18
C GLU A 46 2.29 -8.90 18.14
N MET A 47 2.99 -7.76 18.32
CA MET A 47 4.44 -7.64 18.18
C MET A 47 5.19 -8.18 19.43
N THR A 48 5.10 -9.48 19.66
CA THR A 48 5.48 -10.13 20.93
C THR A 48 6.96 -10.01 21.32
N ASN A 49 7.87 -9.74 20.38
CA ASN A 49 9.29 -9.51 20.64
C ASN A 49 9.63 -8.04 20.95
N LEU A 50 8.63 -7.14 20.91
CA LEU A 50 8.75 -5.78 21.43
C LEU A 50 8.16 -5.72 22.84
N SER A 51 8.76 -4.91 23.71
CA SER A 51 8.25 -4.74 25.08
C SER A 51 6.83 -4.15 25.10
N MET A 52 6.05 -4.47 26.11
CA MET A 52 4.69 -3.93 26.27
C MET A 52 4.69 -2.41 26.31
N GLU A 53 5.68 -1.80 26.98
CA GLU A 53 5.84 -0.35 27.05
C GLU A 53 6.05 0.27 25.67
N LEU A 54 6.95 -0.33 24.85
CA LEU A 54 7.17 0.18 23.48
C LEU A 54 5.94 0.02 22.61
N ARG A 55 5.24 -1.12 22.69
CA ARG A 55 3.99 -1.32 21.94
C ARG A 55 2.93 -0.29 22.30
N GLN A 56 2.79 0.03 23.59
CA GLN A 56 1.87 1.07 24.03
C GLN A 56 2.27 2.45 23.49
N ARG A 57 3.55 2.83 23.60
CA ARG A 57 4.05 4.11 23.06
C ARG A 57 3.84 4.22 21.55
N LEU A 58 4.02 3.13 20.81
CA LEU A 58 3.74 3.10 19.36
C LEU A 58 2.25 3.29 19.10
N SER A 59 1.38 2.62 19.84
CA SER A 59 -0.07 2.73 19.72
C SER A 59 -0.60 4.13 20.09
N ASP A 60 0.05 4.82 21.02
CA ASP A 60 -0.32 6.18 21.43
C ASP A 60 0.01 7.22 20.34
N CYS A 61 1.05 6.96 19.52
CA CYS A 61 1.55 7.91 18.52
C CYS A 61 1.13 7.58 17.09
N PHE A 62 0.91 6.30 16.79
CA PHE A 62 0.73 5.80 15.43
C PHE A 62 -0.50 4.91 15.31
N ALA A 63 -0.99 4.77 14.08
CA ALA A 63 -1.99 3.78 13.72
C ALA A 63 -1.43 2.81 12.67
N ILE A 64 -1.90 1.57 12.67
CA ILE A 64 -1.77 0.62 11.57
C ILE A 64 -3.07 0.71 10.78
N LYS A 65 -3.10 1.59 9.79
CA LYS A 65 -4.31 1.80 9.00
C LYS A 65 -4.55 0.66 8.03
N ARG A 66 -5.81 0.41 7.70
CA ARG A 66 -6.20 -0.70 6.83
C ARG A 66 -7.26 -0.25 5.84
N ALA A 67 -7.17 -0.79 4.63
CA ALA A 67 -8.27 -0.72 3.68
C ALA A 67 -9.34 -1.77 4.08
N VAL A 68 -10.55 -1.33 4.42
CA VAL A 68 -11.61 -2.23 4.90
C VAL A 68 -12.46 -2.70 3.72
N PRO A 69 -12.57 -4.02 3.45
CA PRO A 69 -13.40 -4.52 2.37
C PRO A 69 -14.89 -4.34 2.73
N ILE A 70 -15.60 -3.52 1.95
CA ILE A 70 -17.04 -3.28 2.12
C ILE A 70 -17.88 -3.99 1.07
N SER A 71 -17.29 -4.44 -0.02
CA SER A 71 -17.94 -5.26 -1.05
C SER A 71 -16.92 -6.15 -1.75
N ILE A 72 -17.29 -7.38 -2.05
CA ILE A 72 -16.49 -8.33 -2.83
C ILE A 72 -17.41 -8.93 -3.90
N GLN A 73 -17.03 -8.76 -5.16
CA GLN A 73 -17.71 -9.37 -6.30
C GLN A 73 -16.79 -10.43 -6.90
N THR A 74 -17.35 -11.57 -7.26
CA THR A 74 -16.59 -12.67 -7.88
C THR A 74 -17.22 -13.00 -9.23
N SER A 75 -16.43 -13.00 -10.29
CA SER A 75 -16.83 -13.37 -11.63
C SER A 75 -16.69 -14.88 -11.88
N ALA A 76 -17.23 -15.36 -13.01
CA ALA A 76 -17.21 -16.77 -13.38
C ALA A 76 -15.77 -17.33 -13.57
N ASP A 77 -14.83 -16.49 -13.96
CA ASP A 77 -13.39 -16.81 -14.10
C ASP A 77 -12.60 -16.71 -12.80
N LYS A 78 -13.29 -16.56 -11.66
CA LYS A 78 -12.72 -16.40 -10.31
C LYS A 78 -12.00 -15.07 -10.07
N THR A 79 -12.03 -14.12 -11.01
CA THR A 79 -11.58 -12.74 -10.76
C THR A 79 -12.42 -12.14 -9.63
N LYS A 80 -11.76 -11.50 -8.66
CA LYS A 80 -12.43 -10.85 -7.54
C LYS A 80 -12.20 -9.34 -7.60
N LYS A 81 -13.29 -8.57 -7.54
CA LYS A 81 -13.24 -7.12 -7.38
C LYS A 81 -13.63 -6.75 -5.95
N PHE A 82 -12.75 -6.04 -5.30
CA PHE A 82 -12.92 -5.52 -3.95
C PHE A 82 -13.23 -4.03 -4.00
N LEU A 83 -14.16 -3.59 -3.20
CA LEU A 83 -14.35 -2.19 -2.86
C LEU A 83 -13.85 -1.99 -1.43
N TYR A 84 -12.81 -1.21 -1.27
CA TYR A 84 -12.21 -0.90 0.03
C TYR A 84 -12.61 0.49 0.48
N ALA A 85 -13.06 0.61 1.74
CA ALA A 85 -13.23 1.89 2.40
C ALA A 85 -11.91 2.33 3.03
N LEU A 86 -11.61 3.63 2.91
CA LEU A 86 -10.50 4.31 3.55
C LEU A 86 -10.99 5.07 4.80
N ASP A 87 -10.05 5.48 5.67
CA ASP A 87 -10.37 6.13 6.96
C ASP A 87 -11.16 7.44 6.82
N ASP A 88 -11.05 8.12 5.69
CA ASP A 88 -11.73 9.39 5.41
C ASP A 88 -13.12 9.19 4.76
N GLY A 89 -13.57 7.94 4.64
CA GLY A 89 -14.86 7.58 4.03
C GLY A 89 -14.83 7.46 2.51
N ASN A 90 -13.72 7.76 1.86
CA ASN A 90 -13.55 7.49 0.45
C ASN A 90 -13.41 5.99 0.19
N CYS A 91 -13.63 5.57 -1.06
CA CYS A 91 -13.51 4.17 -1.46
C CYS A 91 -12.60 4.04 -2.68
N VAL A 92 -11.91 2.89 -2.76
CA VAL A 92 -11.11 2.52 -3.92
C VAL A 92 -11.40 1.09 -4.36
N GLU A 93 -11.25 0.82 -5.64
CA GLU A 93 -11.40 -0.52 -6.19
C GLU A 93 -10.05 -1.20 -6.34
N THR A 94 -10.04 -2.51 -6.08
CA THR A 94 -8.90 -3.40 -6.28
C THR A 94 -9.40 -4.67 -6.94
N VAL A 95 -8.67 -5.19 -7.92
CA VAL A 95 -9.07 -6.40 -8.65
C VAL A 95 -7.97 -7.45 -8.51
N ALA A 96 -8.35 -8.64 -8.05
CA ALA A 96 -7.46 -9.80 -8.00
C ALA A 96 -7.81 -10.76 -9.13
N MET A 97 -6.82 -11.09 -9.93
CA MET A 97 -6.91 -11.97 -11.08
C MET A 97 -6.02 -13.20 -10.85
N THR A 98 -6.58 -14.38 -11.07
CA THR A 98 -5.83 -15.63 -10.93
C THR A 98 -5.37 -16.11 -12.31
N TYR A 99 -4.07 -16.31 -12.45
CA TYR A 99 -3.42 -16.83 -13.65
C TYR A 99 -2.70 -18.15 -13.35
N ASN A 100 -2.27 -18.88 -14.39
CA ASN A 100 -1.49 -20.11 -14.21
C ASN A 100 -0.15 -19.89 -13.51
N HIS A 101 0.38 -18.66 -13.56
CA HIS A 101 1.67 -18.27 -12.97
C HIS A 101 1.51 -17.56 -11.61
N GLY A 102 0.30 -17.47 -11.06
CA GLY A 102 0.04 -16.87 -9.77
C GLY A 102 -1.08 -15.84 -9.77
N ILE A 103 -1.17 -15.07 -8.67
CA ILE A 103 -2.20 -14.05 -8.46
C ILE A 103 -1.62 -12.66 -8.73
N SER A 104 -2.29 -11.94 -9.65
CA SER A 104 -2.00 -10.52 -9.92
C SER A 104 -3.07 -9.64 -9.29
N VAL A 105 -2.65 -8.54 -8.67
CA VAL A 105 -3.58 -7.56 -8.08
C VAL A 105 -3.45 -6.23 -8.79
N CYS A 106 -4.57 -5.71 -9.29
CA CYS A 106 -4.68 -4.36 -9.83
C CYS A 106 -5.06 -3.42 -8.70
N VAL A 107 -4.21 -2.44 -8.40
CA VAL A 107 -4.40 -1.48 -7.30
C VAL A 107 -4.63 -0.07 -7.80
N SER A 108 -5.38 0.71 -7.03
CA SER A 108 -5.62 2.13 -7.25
C SER A 108 -4.50 2.97 -6.64
N SER A 109 -4.19 4.10 -7.25
CA SER A 109 -3.18 5.06 -6.79
C SER A 109 -3.76 6.40 -6.32
N GLN A 110 -5.02 6.69 -6.64
CA GLN A 110 -5.72 7.93 -6.28
C GLN A 110 -7.19 7.63 -5.93
N VAL A 111 -7.85 8.56 -5.29
CA VAL A 111 -9.32 8.63 -5.21
C VAL A 111 -9.77 9.55 -6.33
N GLY A 112 -10.41 8.96 -7.37
CA GLY A 112 -10.70 9.67 -8.63
C GLY A 112 -9.44 9.87 -9.49
N CYS A 113 -9.59 10.60 -10.60
CA CYS A 113 -8.49 10.87 -11.54
C CYS A 113 -8.78 12.15 -12.33
N ARG A 114 -7.77 12.99 -12.55
CA ARG A 114 -7.91 14.25 -13.31
C ARG A 114 -7.47 14.17 -14.78
N MET A 115 -7.04 13.00 -15.27
CA MET A 115 -6.42 12.88 -16.60
C MET A 115 -7.41 13.03 -17.77
N GLY A 116 -8.72 12.86 -17.55
CA GLY A 116 -9.74 13.13 -18.56
C GLY A 116 -9.81 12.12 -19.70
N CYS A 117 -9.31 10.89 -19.51
CA CYS A 117 -9.38 9.84 -20.54
C CYS A 117 -10.84 9.56 -20.94
N ALA A 118 -11.18 9.71 -22.22
CA ALA A 118 -12.56 9.68 -22.73
C ALA A 118 -13.30 8.35 -22.47
N PHE A 119 -12.58 7.26 -22.28
CA PHE A 119 -13.14 5.92 -22.04
C PHE A 119 -13.16 5.52 -20.56
N CYS A 120 -12.60 6.34 -19.65
CA CYS A 120 -12.37 5.94 -18.26
C CYS A 120 -13.42 6.54 -17.32
N ALA A 121 -14.14 5.67 -16.59
CA ALA A 121 -15.13 6.12 -15.62
C ALA A 121 -14.52 6.84 -14.41
N SER A 122 -13.26 6.52 -14.05
CA SER A 122 -12.57 7.10 -12.88
C SER A 122 -12.31 8.59 -12.98
N THR A 123 -12.41 9.18 -14.17
CA THR A 123 -12.18 10.61 -14.41
C THR A 123 -13.44 11.48 -14.34
N GLN A 124 -14.64 10.87 -14.30
CA GLN A 124 -15.92 11.58 -14.41
C GLN A 124 -16.12 12.64 -13.30
N ASN A 125 -15.65 12.34 -12.10
CA ASN A 125 -15.78 13.22 -10.93
C ASN A 125 -14.45 13.94 -10.57
N GLY A 126 -13.44 13.88 -11.46
CA GLY A 126 -12.13 14.43 -11.20
C GLY A 126 -11.35 13.68 -10.09
N ILE A 127 -10.31 14.33 -9.58
CA ILE A 127 -9.50 13.80 -8.46
C ILE A 127 -10.01 14.37 -7.14
N VAL A 128 -10.13 13.51 -6.13
CA VAL A 128 -10.34 13.91 -4.74
C VAL A 128 -8.99 14.10 -4.05
N ARG A 129 -8.14 13.05 -4.07
CA ARG A 129 -6.78 13.10 -3.51
C ARG A 129 -5.90 11.94 -3.98
N ASN A 130 -4.62 12.10 -3.76
CA ASN A 130 -3.65 11.01 -3.87
C ASN A 130 -3.85 9.99 -2.73
N LEU A 131 -3.58 8.71 -3.00
CA LEU A 131 -3.43 7.71 -1.97
C LEU A 131 -2.03 7.81 -1.34
N THR A 132 -1.97 7.56 -0.04
CA THR A 132 -0.69 7.41 0.67
C THR A 132 -0.03 6.07 0.32
N PRO A 133 1.27 5.89 0.57
CA PRO A 133 1.94 4.61 0.35
C PRO A 133 1.26 3.45 1.08
N SER A 134 0.84 3.65 2.32
CA SER A 134 0.12 2.66 3.11
C SER A 134 -1.24 2.29 2.53
N GLU A 135 -2.00 3.25 2.01
CA GLU A 135 -3.29 2.98 1.38
C GLU A 135 -3.14 2.17 0.08
N ILE A 136 -2.02 2.31 -0.64
CA ILE A 136 -1.71 1.45 -1.78
C ILE A 136 -1.27 0.06 -1.31
N LEU A 137 -0.39 -0.02 -0.29
CA LEU A 137 0.08 -1.28 0.31
C LEU A 137 -1.07 -2.11 0.88
N THR A 138 -1.97 -1.48 1.62
CA THR A 138 -3.07 -2.19 2.29
C THR A 138 -4.07 -2.79 1.31
N GLN A 139 -4.20 -2.26 0.08
CA GLN A 139 -4.97 -2.94 -0.96
C GLN A 139 -4.38 -4.32 -1.26
N VAL A 140 -3.04 -4.44 -1.32
CA VAL A 140 -2.36 -5.73 -1.54
C VAL A 140 -2.52 -6.63 -0.31
N TYR A 141 -2.21 -6.12 0.88
CA TYR A 141 -2.22 -6.90 2.12
C TYR A 141 -3.61 -7.43 2.48
N GLU A 142 -4.63 -6.59 2.35
CA GLU A 142 -6.01 -7.01 2.62
C GLU A 142 -6.54 -7.96 1.55
N THR A 143 -6.19 -7.75 0.29
CA THR A 143 -6.56 -8.69 -0.79
C THR A 143 -5.93 -10.06 -0.55
N GLU A 144 -4.64 -10.14 -0.18
CA GLU A 144 -3.99 -11.38 0.21
C GLU A 144 -4.72 -12.07 1.37
N ARG A 145 -5.09 -11.30 2.41
CA ARG A 145 -5.83 -11.80 3.56
C ARG A 145 -7.19 -12.40 3.17
N GLN A 146 -7.92 -11.69 2.28
CA GLN A 146 -9.24 -12.14 1.82
C GLN A 146 -9.18 -13.39 0.90
N ILE A 147 -8.09 -13.54 0.15
CA ILE A 147 -7.90 -14.67 -0.77
C ILE A 147 -7.25 -15.85 -0.03
N GLY A 148 -6.45 -15.61 1.00
CA GLY A 148 -5.69 -16.62 1.74
C GLY A 148 -4.47 -17.15 0.98
N GLN A 149 -4.01 -16.44 -0.06
CA GLN A 149 -2.86 -16.80 -0.89
C GLN A 149 -2.01 -15.57 -1.17
N ARG A 150 -0.67 -15.76 -1.25
CA ARG A 150 0.28 -14.69 -1.56
C ARG A 150 -0.01 -14.07 -2.92
N ILE A 151 0.16 -12.76 -3.00
CA ILE A 151 0.09 -12.02 -4.26
C ILE A 151 1.47 -12.08 -4.93
N ASP A 152 1.50 -12.50 -6.20
CA ASP A 152 2.73 -12.71 -6.96
C ASP A 152 3.13 -11.47 -7.78
N SER A 153 2.16 -10.66 -8.18
CA SER A 153 2.41 -9.43 -8.95
C SER A 153 1.38 -8.34 -8.67
N VAL A 154 1.81 -7.09 -8.88
CA VAL A 154 0.96 -5.90 -8.74
C VAL A 154 0.97 -5.10 -10.03
N VAL A 155 -0.21 -4.66 -10.46
CA VAL A 155 -0.36 -3.71 -11.57
C VAL A 155 -1.01 -2.42 -11.07
N LEU A 156 -0.38 -1.29 -11.31
CA LEU A 156 -0.90 0.04 -11.00
C LEU A 156 -1.73 0.51 -12.21
N MET A 157 -2.94 -0.06 -12.34
CA MET A 157 -3.90 0.19 -13.43
C MET A 157 -5.33 0.37 -12.92
N GLY A 158 -5.50 0.59 -11.61
CA GLY A 158 -6.77 0.89 -10.98
C GLY A 158 -7.18 2.36 -11.14
N ILE A 159 -7.86 2.90 -10.14
CA ILE A 159 -8.27 4.31 -10.12
C ILE A 159 -7.06 5.21 -9.91
N GLY A 160 -6.90 6.23 -10.76
CA GLY A 160 -5.85 7.22 -10.68
C GLY A 160 -4.76 7.08 -11.74
N GLU A 161 -3.92 8.11 -11.84
CA GLU A 161 -2.70 8.12 -12.63
C GLU A 161 -1.49 7.96 -11.67
N PRO A 162 -0.74 6.84 -11.74
CA PRO A 162 0.37 6.62 -10.82
C PRO A 162 1.44 7.70 -10.86
N LEU A 163 1.75 8.23 -12.05
CA LEU A 163 2.76 9.27 -12.19
C LEU A 163 2.30 10.66 -11.72
N ASP A 164 1.00 10.86 -11.52
CA ASP A 164 0.45 12.05 -10.85
C ASP A 164 0.54 11.95 -9.32
N ASN A 165 0.71 10.72 -8.80
CA ASN A 165 0.97 10.42 -7.39
C ASN A 165 2.40 9.87 -7.19
N PHE A 166 3.37 10.43 -7.89
CA PHE A 166 4.69 9.85 -8.12
C PHE A 166 5.40 9.41 -6.83
N GLU A 167 5.61 10.33 -5.88
CA GLU A 167 6.40 10.04 -4.68
C GLU A 167 5.76 8.96 -3.78
N ASN A 168 4.43 8.96 -3.65
CA ASN A 168 3.74 7.92 -2.88
C ASN A 168 3.80 6.56 -3.58
N VAL A 169 3.71 6.53 -4.91
CA VAL A 169 3.83 5.30 -5.70
C VAL A 169 5.26 4.76 -5.62
N MET A 170 6.28 5.61 -5.70
CA MET A 170 7.68 5.18 -5.54
C MET A 170 7.94 4.65 -4.13
N ARG A 171 7.40 5.30 -3.10
CA ARG A 171 7.49 4.81 -1.73
C ARG A 171 6.76 3.46 -1.56
N PHE A 172 5.60 3.29 -2.16
CA PHE A 172 4.93 1.98 -2.20
C PHE A 172 5.82 0.92 -2.84
N CYS A 173 6.45 1.21 -3.99
CA CYS A 173 7.37 0.27 -4.64
C CYS A 173 8.56 -0.08 -3.75
N GLU A 174 9.18 0.91 -3.08
CA GLU A 174 10.26 0.71 -2.11
C GLU A 174 9.83 -0.26 -1.01
N LEU A 175 8.70 -0.01 -0.37
CA LEU A 175 8.22 -0.78 0.77
C LEU A 175 7.82 -2.22 0.42
N ILE A 176 7.16 -2.43 -0.74
CA ILE A 176 6.69 -3.77 -1.12
C ILE A 176 7.82 -4.66 -1.63
N THR A 177 8.92 -4.06 -2.13
CA THR A 177 10.09 -4.81 -2.62
C THR A 177 11.18 -5.01 -1.58
N ASP A 178 11.05 -4.39 -0.41
CA ASP A 178 12.03 -4.55 0.66
C ASP A 178 12.13 -6.02 1.14
N SER A 179 13.36 -6.54 1.18
CA SER A 179 13.64 -7.94 1.53
C SER A 179 13.33 -8.31 2.98
N ASP A 180 13.32 -7.34 3.89
CA ASP A 180 12.90 -7.52 5.28
C ASP A 180 11.38 -7.42 5.45
N GLY A 181 10.65 -7.00 4.38
CA GLY A 181 9.21 -6.83 4.30
C GLY A 181 8.49 -7.90 3.47
N TYR A 182 7.67 -7.45 2.52
CA TYR A 182 6.88 -8.32 1.64
C TYR A 182 7.77 -9.10 0.65
N ASP A 183 8.91 -8.52 0.25
CA ASP A 183 9.91 -9.14 -0.64
C ASP A 183 9.33 -9.50 -2.01
N MET A 184 8.63 -8.55 -2.63
CA MET A 184 8.16 -8.69 -4.01
C MET A 184 9.29 -8.31 -4.97
N SER A 185 9.47 -9.08 -6.05
CA SER A 185 10.42 -8.70 -7.09
C SER A 185 10.00 -7.40 -7.79
N ASN A 186 10.93 -6.48 -8.06
CA ASN A 186 10.67 -5.30 -8.89
C ASN A 186 10.06 -5.64 -10.25
N ARG A 187 10.41 -6.80 -10.82
CA ARG A 187 9.87 -7.30 -12.10
C ARG A 187 8.41 -7.73 -12.01
N SER A 188 7.90 -7.92 -10.81
CA SER A 188 6.49 -8.28 -10.57
C SER A 188 5.60 -7.05 -10.38
N ILE A 189 6.13 -5.84 -10.55
CA ILE A 189 5.37 -4.59 -10.47
C ILE A 189 5.28 -3.98 -11.86
N SER A 190 4.06 -3.74 -12.33
CA SER A 190 3.77 -3.06 -13.59
C SER A 190 3.09 -1.73 -13.31
N LEU A 191 3.66 -0.64 -13.84
CA LEU A 191 3.09 0.69 -13.78
C LEU A 191 2.55 1.07 -15.14
N SER A 192 1.26 1.39 -15.22
CA SER A 192 0.64 1.95 -16.41
C SER A 192 0.46 3.45 -16.24
N THR A 193 0.62 4.21 -17.32
CA THR A 193 0.49 5.67 -17.28
C THR A 193 -0.19 6.20 -18.56
N CYS A 194 -0.94 7.28 -18.43
CA CYS A 194 -1.46 8.02 -19.57
C CYS A 194 -0.39 8.91 -20.25
N GLY A 195 0.84 8.95 -19.71
CA GLY A 195 1.97 9.59 -20.39
C GLY A 195 2.35 10.97 -19.85
N ILE A 196 2.48 11.15 -18.53
CA ILE A 196 3.03 12.38 -17.95
C ILE A 196 4.54 12.39 -18.19
N VAL A 197 4.97 12.91 -19.36
CA VAL A 197 6.34 12.84 -19.87
C VAL A 197 7.40 13.27 -18.84
N PRO A 198 7.29 14.42 -18.13
CA PRO A 198 8.28 14.80 -17.13
C PRO A 198 8.48 13.76 -16.02
N MET A 199 7.41 13.04 -15.66
CA MET A 199 7.45 12.01 -14.62
C MET A 199 7.98 10.68 -15.15
N ILE A 200 7.84 10.39 -16.45
CA ILE A 200 8.51 9.26 -17.10
C ILE A 200 10.03 9.49 -17.08
N ASP A 201 10.50 10.70 -17.36
CA ASP A 201 11.91 11.06 -17.29
C ASP A 201 12.44 10.96 -15.84
N GLU A 202 11.61 11.31 -14.85
CA GLU A 202 11.98 11.16 -13.45
C GLU A 202 12.01 9.69 -13.02
N LEU A 203 11.05 8.88 -13.48
CA LEU A 203 11.02 7.44 -13.22
C LEU A 203 12.28 6.74 -13.80
N ALA A 204 12.73 7.16 -14.98
CA ALA A 204 13.92 6.59 -15.60
C ALA A 204 15.23 6.83 -14.80
N LYS A 205 15.24 7.81 -13.88
CA LYS A 205 16.38 8.09 -12.99
C LYS A 205 16.35 7.25 -11.70
N ARG A 206 15.20 6.68 -11.35
CA ARG A 206 15.05 5.80 -10.18
C ARG A 206 15.62 4.42 -10.53
N ARG A 207 16.42 3.85 -9.64
CA ARG A 207 17.04 2.52 -9.79
C ARG A 207 16.31 1.48 -8.97
#